data_b9497743706c1e3bf5e615829289d5dd
#
_entry.id   b9497743706c1e3bf5e615829289d5dd
#
_cell.length_a   1.000
_cell.length_b   1.000
_cell.length_c   1.000
_cell.angle_alpha   90.00
_cell.angle_beta   90.00
_cell.angle_gamma   90.00
#
_symmetry.space_group_name_H-M   'P 1'
#
loop_
_entity.id
_entity.type
_entity.pdbx_description
1 polymer ?
#
loop_
_entity_poly.entity_id
_entity_poly.type
_entity_poly.pdbx_seq_one_letter_code
_entity_poly.pdbx_strand_id
1 'polypeptide(L)'
;MNLPTKNNLALSTIYFYKDIIKKNITWKEIKEKVYQLGLNSVELNADIPIEWFEEIQKDVAENKIKILSLHNFCPSVENIPQGKYGFNVFSLTSADEQEHNLAIKYTLRTIDYAELVNSNIVVLHLGEIETQPSATEVYKTALEYGLTSEIYQKYKQSLLLSREKNKQKFFSLLKKTLDNILPYAENKKVNLCIETRFFPNEIPNFEEFAEIFEYYKSNYLRYWHDFGHVEIQTNLGFEKGHKRFFDTYNNYLMGYHIHGVKNLVDHYAPSSETQPDYKELLKYQEDKIYTLEIHPKENFDNLINGVKYIKSLLNGGIK
;
A
#
# COMPACT_ATOMS: atom_id res chain seq x y z
N MET A 1 -29.65 5.22 0.69
CA MET A 1 -28.21 5.41 0.93
C MET A 1 -27.80 4.34 1.94
N ASN A 2 -27.10 3.30 1.48
CA ASN A 2 -26.54 2.28 2.38
C ASN A 2 -25.29 2.92 3.01
N LEU A 3 -25.32 3.12 4.32
CA LEU A 3 -24.12 3.48 5.07
C LEU A 3 -23.05 2.40 4.83
N PRO A 4 -21.75 2.77 4.68
CA PRO A 4 -20.69 1.79 4.55
C PRO A 4 -20.83 0.80 5.70
N THR A 5 -20.96 -0.47 5.34
CA THR A 5 -21.17 -1.53 6.34
C THR A 5 -19.93 -1.56 7.23
N LYS A 6 -20.10 -1.72 8.55
CA LYS A 6 -19.06 -1.87 9.60
C LYS A 6 -17.95 -2.90 9.27
N ASN A 7 -18.00 -3.53 8.12
CA ASN A 7 -17.22 -4.68 7.71
C ASN A 7 -16.04 -4.37 6.76
N ASN A 8 -15.85 -3.10 6.35
CA ASN A 8 -14.83 -2.74 5.35
C ASN A 8 -13.59 -2.03 5.95
N LEU A 9 -13.49 -1.92 7.28
CA LEU A 9 -12.33 -1.35 7.95
C LEU A 9 -11.42 -2.46 8.46
N ALA A 10 -10.20 -2.50 7.99
CA ALA A 10 -9.17 -3.48 8.33
C ALA A 10 -7.97 -2.82 9.04
N LEU A 11 -7.21 -3.63 9.76
CA LEU A 11 -5.86 -3.30 10.19
C LEU A 11 -4.85 -4.06 9.32
N SER A 12 -3.85 -3.37 8.79
CA SER A 12 -2.70 -4.04 8.18
C SER A 12 -1.84 -4.70 9.25
N THR A 13 -1.48 -5.96 9.03
CA THR A 13 -0.61 -6.72 9.95
C THR A 13 0.82 -6.18 10.01
N ILE A 14 1.17 -5.19 9.17
CA ILE A 14 2.44 -4.45 9.24
C ILE A 14 2.67 -3.83 10.63
N TYR A 15 1.59 -3.49 11.35
CA TYR A 15 1.69 -3.00 12.72
C TYR A 15 2.44 -3.97 13.64
N PHE A 16 2.35 -5.26 13.39
CA PHE A 16 2.97 -6.31 14.18
C PHE A 16 4.31 -6.80 13.61
N TYR A 17 4.79 -6.21 12.52
CA TYR A 17 5.94 -6.71 11.77
C TYR A 17 7.17 -6.97 12.65
N LYS A 18 7.50 -6.07 13.60
CA LYS A 18 8.64 -6.25 14.50
C LYS A 18 8.53 -7.46 15.42
N ASP A 19 7.31 -7.74 15.87
CA ASP A 19 7.06 -8.89 16.75
C ASP A 19 6.98 -10.18 15.95
N ILE A 20 6.45 -10.12 14.71
CA ILE A 20 6.40 -11.27 13.79
C ILE A 20 7.82 -11.74 13.47
N ILE A 21 8.69 -10.85 12.99
CA ILE A 21 10.07 -11.25 12.61
C ILE A 21 10.91 -11.71 13.80
N LYS A 22 10.64 -11.21 15.00
CA LYS A 22 11.28 -11.67 16.24
C LYS A 22 10.64 -12.94 16.82
N LYS A 23 9.56 -13.44 16.23
CA LYS A 23 8.76 -14.57 16.72
C LYS A 23 8.22 -14.36 18.13
N ASN A 24 7.89 -13.11 18.49
CA ASN A 24 7.39 -12.70 19.80
C ASN A 24 5.86 -12.65 19.84
N ILE A 25 5.18 -12.93 18.73
CA ILE A 25 3.72 -12.90 18.60
C ILE A 25 3.25 -14.05 17.74
N THR A 26 2.05 -14.53 18.01
CA THR A 26 1.36 -15.59 17.26
C THR A 26 0.18 -15.00 16.48
N TRP A 27 -0.32 -15.73 15.48
CA TRP A 27 -1.55 -15.35 14.77
C TRP A 27 -2.74 -15.16 15.72
N LYS A 28 -2.88 -16.02 16.73
CA LYS A 28 -3.93 -15.92 17.74
C LYS A 28 -3.87 -14.58 18.49
N GLU A 29 -2.71 -14.16 18.93
CA GLU A 29 -2.51 -12.89 19.64
C GLU A 29 -2.76 -11.68 18.74
N ILE A 30 -2.38 -11.72 17.46
CA ILE A 30 -2.71 -10.68 16.49
C ILE A 30 -4.24 -10.56 16.37
N LYS A 31 -4.94 -11.66 16.20
CA LYS A 31 -6.39 -11.70 16.11
C LYS A 31 -7.07 -11.13 17.36
N GLU A 32 -6.60 -11.48 18.56
CA GLU A 32 -7.10 -10.93 19.83
C GLU A 32 -6.90 -9.41 19.90
N LYS A 33 -5.75 -8.90 19.46
CA LYS A 33 -5.49 -7.44 19.38
C LYS A 33 -6.40 -6.74 18.37
N VAL A 34 -6.67 -7.35 17.22
CA VAL A 34 -7.62 -6.84 16.23
C VAL A 34 -9.03 -6.74 16.83
N TYR A 35 -9.45 -7.73 17.61
CA TYR A 35 -10.74 -7.69 18.31
C TYR A 35 -10.80 -6.60 19.40
N GLN A 36 -9.70 -6.34 20.13
CA GLN A 36 -9.62 -5.22 21.09
C GLN A 36 -9.83 -3.87 20.41
N LEU A 37 -9.48 -3.71 19.14
CA LEU A 37 -9.78 -2.54 18.33
C LEU A 37 -11.25 -2.46 17.88
N GLY A 38 -12.05 -3.48 18.18
CA GLY A 38 -13.41 -3.64 17.67
C GLY A 38 -13.44 -3.86 16.16
N LEU A 39 -12.40 -4.49 15.60
CA LEU A 39 -12.30 -4.92 14.22
C LEU A 39 -12.42 -6.45 14.13
N ASN A 40 -12.77 -6.95 12.95
CA ASN A 40 -12.74 -8.37 12.62
C ASN A 40 -12.18 -8.62 11.21
N SER A 41 -11.42 -7.68 10.71
CA SER A 41 -10.82 -7.73 9.37
C SER A 41 -9.40 -7.24 9.40
N VAL A 42 -8.56 -7.84 8.57
CA VAL A 42 -7.15 -7.47 8.39
C VAL A 42 -6.76 -7.46 6.91
N GLU A 43 -5.70 -6.74 6.63
CA GLU A 43 -4.82 -6.97 5.49
C GLU A 43 -3.63 -7.79 5.96
N LEU A 44 -3.28 -8.85 5.23
CA LEU A 44 -2.07 -9.62 5.51
C LEU A 44 -0.88 -8.97 4.79
N ASN A 45 0.08 -8.49 5.57
CA ASN A 45 1.31 -7.93 5.01
C ASN A 45 2.33 -9.02 4.65
N ALA A 46 3.35 -8.65 3.90
CA ALA A 46 4.39 -9.54 3.37
C ALA A 46 5.22 -10.28 4.43
N ASP A 47 5.11 -9.93 5.71
CA ASP A 47 5.87 -10.56 6.79
C ASP A 47 5.15 -11.74 7.46
N ILE A 48 3.92 -12.06 7.05
CA ILE A 48 3.15 -13.17 7.61
C ILE A 48 3.84 -14.51 7.29
N PRO A 49 4.22 -15.31 8.31
CA PRO A 49 4.84 -16.60 8.11
C PRO A 49 3.93 -17.58 7.35
N ILE A 50 4.49 -18.34 6.44
CA ILE A 50 3.74 -19.31 5.64
C ILE A 50 3.06 -20.38 6.49
N GLU A 51 3.69 -20.77 7.60
CA GLU A 51 3.16 -21.77 8.54
C GLU A 51 1.87 -21.32 9.27
N TRP A 52 1.54 -20.04 9.25
CA TRP A 52 0.30 -19.55 9.87
C TRP A 52 -0.93 -19.70 8.97
N PHE A 53 -0.74 -19.96 7.68
CA PHE A 53 -1.84 -19.93 6.72
C PHE A 53 -2.88 -21.04 6.94
N GLU A 54 -2.50 -22.19 7.50
CA GLU A 54 -3.46 -23.23 7.89
C GLU A 54 -4.42 -22.73 8.98
N GLU A 55 -3.89 -22.04 10.01
CA GLU A 55 -4.71 -21.44 11.07
C GLU A 55 -5.56 -20.28 10.54
N ILE A 56 -4.97 -19.40 9.72
CA ILE A 56 -5.68 -18.28 9.09
C ILE A 56 -6.85 -18.77 8.24
N GLN A 57 -6.63 -19.76 7.39
CA GLN A 57 -7.66 -20.36 6.54
C GLN A 57 -8.82 -20.94 7.37
N LYS A 58 -8.49 -21.63 8.46
CA LYS A 58 -9.49 -22.15 9.40
C LYS A 58 -10.31 -21.04 10.03
N ASP A 59 -9.66 -19.97 10.52
CA ASP A 59 -10.36 -18.84 11.13
C ASP A 59 -11.25 -18.09 10.13
N VAL A 60 -10.84 -17.99 8.87
CA VAL A 60 -11.67 -17.43 7.78
C VAL A 60 -12.88 -18.32 7.51
N ALA A 61 -12.68 -19.63 7.38
CA ALA A 61 -13.77 -20.59 7.15
C ALA A 61 -14.80 -20.59 8.30
N GLU A 62 -14.36 -20.40 9.53
CA GLU A 62 -15.20 -20.26 10.72
C GLU A 62 -15.78 -18.85 10.92
N ASN A 63 -15.57 -17.92 9.98
CA ASN A 63 -16.02 -16.52 10.05
C ASN A 63 -15.52 -15.74 11.29
N LYS A 64 -14.39 -16.15 11.88
CA LYS A 64 -13.77 -15.46 13.00
C LYS A 64 -13.08 -14.17 12.57
N ILE A 65 -12.47 -14.18 11.39
CA ILE A 65 -11.80 -13.02 10.83
C ILE A 65 -11.99 -12.96 9.31
N LYS A 66 -11.91 -11.78 8.73
CA LYS A 66 -11.91 -11.56 7.28
C LYS A 66 -10.56 -11.05 6.82
N ILE A 67 -10.08 -11.60 5.72
CA ILE A 67 -8.89 -11.09 5.04
C ILE A 67 -9.38 -10.24 3.86
N LEU A 68 -9.27 -8.92 3.97
CA LEU A 68 -9.77 -8.01 2.93
C LEU A 68 -8.79 -7.82 1.78
N SER A 69 -7.49 -7.91 2.06
CA SER A 69 -6.42 -7.80 1.07
C SER A 69 -5.15 -8.51 1.55
N LEU A 70 -4.28 -8.83 0.60
CA LEU A 70 -2.91 -9.24 0.87
C LEU A 70 -1.98 -8.20 0.24
N HIS A 71 -0.97 -7.78 0.99
CA HIS A 71 0.11 -6.97 0.42
C HIS A 71 1.18 -7.88 -0.19
N ASN A 72 1.62 -7.61 -1.41
CA ASN A 72 2.67 -8.37 -2.07
C ASN A 72 4.02 -8.15 -1.35
N PHE A 73 4.79 -9.17 -0.97
CA PHE A 73 4.79 -10.59 -1.34
C PHE A 73 4.34 -11.49 -0.16
N CYS A 74 3.10 -11.56 0.15
CA CYS A 74 2.55 -12.40 1.21
C CYS A 74 2.28 -13.84 0.68
N PRO A 75 2.61 -14.90 1.42
CA PRO A 75 3.35 -15.00 2.69
C PRO A 75 4.81 -14.54 2.62
N SER A 76 5.46 -14.42 3.77
CA SER A 76 6.86 -14.01 3.86
C SER A 76 7.80 -14.81 2.95
N VAL A 77 8.77 -14.11 2.39
CA VAL A 77 9.83 -14.71 1.58
C VAL A 77 10.97 -15.16 2.50
N GLU A 78 11.49 -16.35 2.25
CA GLU A 78 12.66 -16.83 2.98
C GLU A 78 13.94 -16.09 2.56
N ASN A 79 14.87 -15.95 3.48
CA ASN A 79 16.20 -15.39 3.24
C ASN A 79 16.18 -13.96 2.66
N ILE A 80 15.38 -13.08 3.27
CA ILE A 80 15.34 -11.66 2.88
C ILE A 80 16.74 -11.05 3.05
N PRO A 81 17.31 -10.41 2.00
CA PRO A 81 18.61 -9.76 2.09
C PRO A 81 18.64 -8.65 3.15
N GLN A 82 19.80 -8.41 3.75
CA GLN A 82 19.96 -7.34 4.72
C GLN A 82 19.55 -5.98 4.12
N GLY A 83 18.73 -5.23 4.85
CA GLY A 83 18.23 -3.91 4.41
C GLY A 83 17.01 -3.95 3.50
N LYS A 84 16.49 -5.14 3.17
CA LYS A 84 15.22 -5.33 2.48
C LYS A 84 14.12 -5.71 3.50
N TYR A 85 12.89 -5.49 3.10
CA TYR A 85 11.67 -5.88 3.84
C TYR A 85 10.81 -6.77 2.95
N GLY A 86 9.86 -7.51 3.52
CA GLY A 86 9.02 -8.43 2.76
C GLY A 86 8.33 -7.81 1.55
N PHE A 87 7.81 -6.58 1.68
CA PHE A 87 7.11 -5.85 0.62
C PHE A 87 8.04 -5.27 -0.47
N ASN A 88 9.35 -5.17 -0.25
CA ASN A 88 10.32 -4.63 -1.21
C ASN A 88 11.54 -5.55 -1.43
N VAL A 89 11.41 -6.82 -1.06
CA VAL A 89 12.48 -7.82 -1.22
C VAL A 89 12.89 -8.00 -2.69
N PHE A 90 11.92 -7.90 -3.60
CA PHE A 90 12.11 -7.90 -5.04
C PHE A 90 11.44 -6.68 -5.67
N SER A 91 11.96 -6.24 -6.83
CA SER A 91 11.31 -5.22 -7.66
C SER A 91 10.64 -5.85 -8.87
N LEU A 92 9.36 -5.53 -9.08
CA LEU A 92 8.60 -5.94 -10.27
C LEU A 92 9.11 -5.27 -11.57
N THR A 93 10.04 -4.31 -11.44
CA THR A 93 10.72 -3.65 -12.55
C THR A 93 12.24 -3.78 -12.44
N SER A 94 12.73 -4.83 -11.76
CA SER A 94 14.17 -5.08 -11.68
C SER A 94 14.77 -5.32 -13.07
N ALA A 95 15.94 -4.70 -13.31
CA ALA A 95 16.75 -4.97 -14.49
C ALA A 95 17.58 -6.26 -14.35
N ASP A 96 17.74 -6.77 -13.14
CA ASP A 96 18.29 -8.11 -12.88
C ASP A 96 17.24 -9.17 -13.17
N GLU A 97 17.52 -10.04 -14.13
CA GLU A 97 16.58 -11.05 -14.60
C GLU A 97 16.23 -12.08 -13.52
N GLN A 98 17.16 -12.41 -12.63
CA GLN A 98 16.90 -13.37 -11.56
C GLN A 98 15.96 -12.77 -10.51
N GLU A 99 16.24 -11.52 -10.08
CA GLU A 99 15.34 -10.80 -9.16
C GLU A 99 13.96 -10.59 -9.80
N HIS A 100 13.89 -10.20 -11.08
CA HIS A 100 12.63 -10.00 -11.78
C HIS A 100 11.78 -11.28 -11.85
N ASN A 101 12.40 -12.42 -12.16
CA ASN A 101 11.73 -13.71 -12.19
C ASN A 101 11.24 -14.14 -10.78
N LEU A 102 12.01 -13.84 -9.73
CA LEU A 102 11.58 -14.07 -8.36
C LEU A 102 10.39 -13.16 -7.98
N ALA A 103 10.41 -11.89 -8.38
CA ALA A 103 9.29 -10.98 -8.17
C ALA A 103 8.00 -11.51 -8.79
N ILE A 104 8.04 -11.96 -10.04
CA ILE A 104 6.89 -12.59 -10.71
C ILE A 104 6.45 -13.85 -9.96
N LYS A 105 7.37 -14.78 -9.68
CA LYS A 105 7.08 -16.04 -8.98
C LYS A 105 6.38 -15.81 -7.64
N TYR A 106 6.89 -14.88 -6.83
CA TYR A 106 6.33 -14.63 -5.51
C TYR A 106 5.02 -13.83 -5.58
N THR A 107 4.80 -13.03 -6.61
CA THR A 107 3.50 -12.40 -6.86
C THR A 107 2.43 -13.43 -7.23
N LEU A 108 2.75 -14.40 -8.11
CA LEU A 108 1.84 -15.50 -8.43
C LEU A 108 1.48 -16.30 -7.17
N ARG A 109 2.47 -16.55 -6.30
CA ARG A 109 2.23 -17.17 -4.98
C ARG A 109 1.27 -16.33 -4.11
N THR A 110 1.46 -15.01 -4.06
CA THR A 110 0.56 -14.13 -3.29
C THR A 110 -0.88 -14.23 -3.81
N ILE A 111 -1.08 -14.32 -5.12
CA ILE A 111 -2.40 -14.51 -5.73
C ILE A 111 -3.03 -15.85 -5.29
N ASP A 112 -2.26 -16.95 -5.25
CA ASP A 112 -2.76 -18.24 -4.74
C ASP A 112 -3.16 -18.17 -3.27
N TYR A 113 -2.38 -17.47 -2.45
CA TYR A 113 -2.70 -17.33 -1.03
C TYR A 113 -3.87 -16.37 -0.78
N ALA A 114 -4.09 -15.39 -1.66
CA ALA A 114 -5.30 -14.57 -1.61
C ALA A 114 -6.55 -15.42 -1.84
N GLU A 115 -6.56 -16.26 -2.88
CA GLU A 115 -7.64 -17.22 -3.13
C GLU A 115 -7.84 -18.16 -1.92
N LEU A 116 -6.75 -18.69 -1.34
CA LEU A 116 -6.78 -19.64 -0.22
C LEU A 116 -7.51 -19.08 1.02
N VAL A 117 -7.39 -17.77 1.27
CA VAL A 117 -8.01 -17.10 2.42
C VAL A 117 -9.28 -16.32 2.05
N ASN A 118 -9.88 -16.61 0.90
CA ASN A 118 -11.09 -15.95 0.37
C ASN A 118 -10.95 -14.43 0.24
N SER A 119 -9.74 -13.94 -0.01
CA SER A 119 -9.48 -12.56 -0.41
C SER A 119 -9.41 -12.47 -1.94
N ASN A 120 -9.98 -11.43 -2.50
CA ASN A 120 -9.91 -11.17 -3.94
C ASN A 120 -9.08 -9.94 -4.28
N ILE A 121 -8.20 -9.51 -3.39
CA ILE A 121 -7.36 -8.31 -3.56
C ILE A 121 -5.92 -8.60 -3.17
N VAL A 122 -5.00 -8.24 -4.08
CA VAL A 122 -3.55 -8.15 -3.83
C VAL A 122 -3.10 -6.74 -4.11
N VAL A 123 -2.52 -6.06 -3.12
CA VAL A 123 -1.94 -4.73 -3.25
C VAL A 123 -0.50 -4.85 -3.74
N LEU A 124 -0.15 -4.06 -4.76
CA LEU A 124 1.12 -4.14 -5.46
C LEU A 124 1.91 -2.82 -5.43
N HIS A 125 3.18 -2.94 -5.08
CA HIS A 125 4.21 -1.97 -5.47
C HIS A 125 4.79 -2.40 -6.82
N LEU A 126 4.67 -1.56 -7.85
CA LEU A 126 5.15 -1.95 -9.19
C LEU A 126 6.67 -1.80 -9.37
N GLY A 127 7.34 -1.12 -8.45
CA GLY A 127 8.77 -0.88 -8.51
C GLY A 127 9.12 0.59 -8.67
N GLU A 128 10.35 0.85 -9.08
CA GLU A 128 10.89 2.21 -9.16
C GLU A 128 11.78 2.41 -10.38
N ILE A 129 11.94 3.66 -10.78
CA ILE A 129 12.86 4.08 -11.83
C ILE A 129 14.16 4.55 -11.17
N GLU A 130 15.28 4.00 -11.59
CA GLU A 130 16.59 4.45 -11.14
C GLU A 130 16.81 5.92 -11.55
N THR A 131 17.14 6.77 -10.57
CA THR A 131 17.34 8.19 -10.78
C THR A 131 18.67 8.70 -10.19
N GLN A 132 19.17 9.81 -10.73
CA GLN A 132 20.29 10.57 -10.19
C GLN A 132 19.88 12.06 -10.13
N PRO A 133 19.78 12.65 -8.94
CA PRO A 133 19.94 12.02 -7.60
C PRO A 133 18.89 10.97 -7.31
N SER A 134 19.14 10.12 -6.32
CA SER A 134 18.14 9.16 -5.80
C SER A 134 17.00 9.91 -5.09
N ALA A 135 15.80 9.31 -5.05
CA ALA A 135 14.66 9.91 -4.35
C ALA A 135 14.94 10.08 -2.84
N THR A 136 15.70 9.17 -2.24
CA THR A 136 16.14 9.30 -0.84
C THR A 136 17.04 10.52 -0.61
N GLU A 137 17.94 10.85 -1.54
CA GLU A 137 18.77 12.05 -1.45
C GLU A 137 17.93 13.31 -1.57
N VAL A 138 16.97 13.34 -2.50
CA VAL A 138 16.03 14.47 -2.64
C VAL A 138 15.22 14.66 -1.37
N TYR A 139 14.67 13.56 -0.80
CA TYR A 139 13.93 13.59 0.45
C TYR A 139 14.77 14.12 1.63
N LYS A 140 16.01 13.63 1.80
CA LYS A 140 16.93 14.12 2.83
C LYS A 140 17.26 15.61 2.63
N THR A 141 17.42 16.05 1.39
CA THR A 141 17.67 17.45 1.07
C THR A 141 16.49 18.34 1.47
N ALA A 142 15.26 17.86 1.30
CA ALA A 142 14.06 18.55 1.77
C ALA A 142 14.04 18.72 3.31
N LEU A 143 14.39 17.65 4.03
CA LEU A 143 14.44 17.68 5.50
C LEU A 143 15.55 18.58 6.05
N GLU A 144 16.72 18.61 5.38
CA GLU A 144 17.91 19.34 5.86
C GLU A 144 17.87 20.82 5.50
N TYR A 145 17.47 21.16 4.27
CA TYR A 145 17.56 22.53 3.76
C TYR A 145 16.19 23.20 3.59
N GLY A 146 15.09 22.46 3.73
CA GLY A 146 13.74 22.96 3.53
C GLY A 146 13.31 22.99 2.06
N LEU A 147 11.98 22.97 1.88
CA LEU A 147 11.32 22.80 0.57
C LEU A 147 11.53 24.00 -0.40
N THR A 148 11.82 25.20 0.14
CA THR A 148 12.01 26.40 -0.65
C THR A 148 13.48 26.68 -1.00
N SER A 149 14.41 25.87 -0.49
CA SER A 149 15.85 26.04 -0.75
C SER A 149 16.21 25.77 -2.22
N GLU A 150 17.16 26.54 -2.75
CA GLU A 150 17.65 26.33 -4.12
C GLU A 150 18.25 24.94 -4.32
N ILE A 151 18.91 24.40 -3.27
CA ILE A 151 19.49 23.06 -3.33
C ILE A 151 18.41 22.00 -3.48
N TYR A 152 17.32 22.08 -2.70
CA TYR A 152 16.19 21.15 -2.85
C TYR A 152 15.56 21.25 -4.23
N GLN A 153 15.29 22.47 -4.71
CA GLN A 153 14.66 22.66 -6.03
C GLN A 153 15.55 22.12 -7.16
N LYS A 154 16.87 22.28 -7.07
CA LYS A 154 17.82 21.71 -8.04
C LYS A 154 17.78 20.17 -8.03
N TYR A 155 17.83 19.55 -6.84
CA TYR A 155 17.78 18.11 -6.69
C TYR A 155 16.46 17.51 -7.20
N LYS A 156 15.34 18.14 -6.86
CA LYS A 156 14.00 17.80 -7.34
C LYS A 156 13.93 17.81 -8.87
N GLN A 157 14.37 18.90 -9.49
CA GLN A 157 14.38 19.01 -10.95
C GLN A 157 15.28 17.94 -11.62
N SER A 158 16.47 17.71 -11.06
CA SER A 158 17.39 16.70 -11.56
C SER A 158 16.81 15.29 -11.48
N LEU A 159 16.10 14.95 -10.39
CA LEU A 159 15.41 13.69 -10.24
C LEU A 159 14.34 13.51 -11.33
N LEU A 160 13.49 14.52 -11.55
CA LEU A 160 12.42 14.45 -12.56
C LEU A 160 12.98 14.24 -13.97
N LEU A 161 14.05 14.96 -14.32
CA LEU A 161 14.74 14.79 -15.62
C LEU A 161 15.36 13.39 -15.77
N SER A 162 15.99 12.88 -14.70
CA SER A 162 16.58 11.54 -14.68
C SER A 162 15.50 10.46 -14.80
N ARG A 163 14.38 10.63 -14.09
CA ARG A 163 13.22 9.73 -14.14
C ARG A 163 12.66 9.65 -15.55
N GLU A 164 12.39 10.77 -16.19
CA GLU A 164 11.85 10.81 -17.55
C GLU A 164 12.79 10.14 -18.55
N LYS A 165 14.10 10.39 -18.45
CA LYS A 165 15.11 9.77 -19.30
C LYS A 165 15.10 8.23 -19.21
N ASN A 166 14.87 7.69 -18.02
CA ASN A 166 14.94 6.26 -17.75
C ASN A 166 13.57 5.55 -17.85
N LYS A 167 12.46 6.29 -17.89
CA LYS A 167 11.08 5.77 -17.84
C LYS A 167 10.86 4.58 -18.76
N GLN A 168 11.24 4.70 -20.04
CA GLN A 168 10.93 3.69 -21.05
C GLN A 168 11.52 2.31 -20.74
N LYS A 169 12.73 2.25 -20.18
CA LYS A 169 13.37 0.99 -19.76
C LYS A 169 12.52 0.27 -18.71
N PHE A 170 12.12 0.98 -17.66
CA PHE A 170 11.38 0.41 -16.53
C PHE A 170 9.93 0.08 -16.90
N PHE A 171 9.30 0.86 -17.78
CA PHE A 171 7.98 0.54 -18.32
C PHE A 171 7.98 -0.73 -19.18
N SER A 172 9.04 -1.01 -19.91
CA SER A 172 9.18 -2.26 -20.65
C SER A 172 9.27 -3.47 -19.71
N LEU A 173 9.99 -3.33 -18.57
CA LEU A 173 10.05 -4.36 -17.54
C LEU A 173 8.69 -4.55 -16.83
N LEU A 174 8.00 -3.45 -16.53
CA LEU A 174 6.66 -3.48 -15.96
C LEU A 174 5.67 -4.22 -16.87
N LYS A 175 5.68 -3.94 -18.18
CA LYS A 175 4.86 -4.68 -19.15
C LYS A 175 5.14 -6.17 -19.11
N LYS A 176 6.43 -6.56 -19.15
CA LYS A 176 6.82 -7.98 -19.02
C LYS A 176 6.25 -8.61 -17.75
N THR A 177 6.25 -7.88 -16.63
CA THR A 177 5.67 -8.35 -15.37
C THR A 177 4.16 -8.53 -15.49
N LEU A 178 3.44 -7.47 -15.87
CA LEU A 178 1.97 -7.50 -15.93
C LEU A 178 1.46 -8.52 -16.95
N ASP A 179 2.15 -8.72 -18.08
CA ASP A 179 1.82 -9.76 -19.07
C ASP A 179 1.88 -11.18 -18.49
N ASN A 180 2.70 -11.40 -17.44
CA ASN A 180 2.80 -12.68 -16.75
C ASN A 180 1.78 -12.84 -15.61
N ILE A 181 1.61 -11.80 -14.78
CA ILE A 181 0.81 -11.94 -13.55
C ILE A 181 -0.68 -11.66 -13.75
N LEU A 182 -1.05 -10.75 -14.67
CA LEU A 182 -2.44 -10.32 -14.85
C LEU A 182 -3.35 -11.43 -15.37
N PRO A 183 -2.98 -12.21 -16.41
CA PRO A 183 -3.81 -13.32 -16.87
C PRO A 183 -4.04 -14.39 -15.80
N TYR A 184 -3.04 -14.59 -14.92
CA TYR A 184 -3.15 -15.50 -13.79
C TYR A 184 -4.15 -14.98 -12.74
N ALA A 185 -4.03 -13.70 -12.38
CA ALA A 185 -4.96 -13.05 -11.45
C ALA A 185 -6.41 -13.05 -11.98
N GLU A 186 -6.61 -12.81 -13.27
CA GLU A 186 -7.91 -12.90 -13.93
C GLU A 186 -8.52 -14.31 -13.81
N ASN A 187 -7.72 -15.35 -14.08
CA ASN A 187 -8.17 -16.74 -13.92
C ASN A 187 -8.57 -17.07 -12.48
N LYS A 188 -7.84 -16.54 -11.50
CA LYS A 188 -8.09 -16.70 -10.07
C LYS A 188 -9.17 -15.75 -9.54
N LYS A 189 -9.66 -14.80 -10.34
CA LYS A 189 -10.60 -13.73 -9.95
C LYS A 189 -10.07 -12.85 -8.81
N VAL A 190 -8.77 -12.60 -8.80
CA VAL A 190 -8.07 -11.74 -7.84
C VAL A 190 -7.74 -10.41 -8.49
N ASN A 191 -8.13 -9.31 -7.85
CA ASN A 191 -7.81 -7.96 -8.32
C ASN A 191 -6.37 -7.61 -7.92
N LEU A 192 -5.58 -7.17 -8.89
CA LEU A 192 -4.26 -6.59 -8.67
C LEU A 192 -4.43 -5.09 -8.50
N CYS A 193 -4.27 -4.61 -7.29
CA CYS A 193 -4.48 -3.20 -6.94
C CYS A 193 -3.14 -2.46 -6.91
N ILE A 194 -2.93 -1.58 -7.86
CA ILE A 194 -1.72 -0.75 -7.96
C ILE A 194 -1.84 0.38 -6.94
N GLU A 195 -0.85 0.50 -6.06
CA GLU A 195 -0.82 1.48 -5.01
C GLU A 195 -0.11 2.78 -5.43
N THR A 196 -0.63 3.94 -4.96
CA THR A 196 0.11 5.20 -4.99
C THR A 196 1.32 5.16 -4.07
N ARG A 197 2.47 5.70 -4.54
CA ARG A 197 3.76 5.45 -3.90
C ARG A 197 4.31 6.67 -3.17
N PHE A 198 5.22 6.40 -2.21
CA PHE A 198 5.85 7.40 -1.35
C PHE A 198 6.88 8.26 -2.11
N PHE A 199 7.77 7.63 -2.86
CA PHE A 199 8.82 8.33 -3.57
C PHE A 199 8.43 8.69 -5.00
N PRO A 200 8.85 9.88 -5.50
CA PRO A 200 8.48 10.35 -6.84
C PRO A 200 9.13 9.57 -7.98
N ASN A 201 10.13 8.73 -7.73
CA ASN A 201 10.72 7.83 -8.71
C ASN A 201 10.03 6.46 -8.79
N GLU A 202 9.15 6.15 -7.85
CA GLU A 202 8.38 4.90 -7.90
C GLU A 202 7.31 4.95 -9.00
N ILE A 203 6.88 3.77 -9.44
CA ILE A 203 5.88 3.56 -10.49
C ILE A 203 4.58 3.06 -9.85
N PRO A 204 3.42 3.61 -10.26
CA PRO A 204 3.23 4.72 -11.21
C PRO A 204 3.14 6.09 -10.53
N ASN A 205 3.45 7.15 -11.28
CA ASN A 205 2.96 8.49 -10.95
C ASN A 205 1.52 8.66 -11.45
N PHE A 206 0.95 9.86 -11.24
CA PHE A 206 -0.45 10.11 -11.61
C PHE A 206 -0.75 9.84 -13.10
N GLU A 207 0.08 10.32 -14.01
CA GLU A 207 -0.14 10.19 -15.46
C GLU A 207 0.05 8.73 -15.92
N GLU A 208 0.93 7.99 -15.29
CA GLU A 208 1.27 6.61 -15.63
C GLU A 208 0.17 5.61 -15.26
N PHE A 209 -0.69 5.94 -14.27
CA PHE A 209 -1.90 5.15 -14.01
C PHE A 209 -2.79 5.07 -15.25
N ALA A 210 -3.01 6.19 -15.95
CA ALA A 210 -3.80 6.21 -17.18
C ALA A 210 -3.14 5.34 -18.27
N GLU A 211 -1.81 5.50 -18.48
CA GLU A 211 -1.07 4.71 -19.46
C GLU A 211 -1.24 3.19 -19.22
N ILE A 212 -1.17 2.76 -17.97
CA ILE A 212 -1.29 1.34 -17.58
C ILE A 212 -2.73 0.85 -17.77
N PHE A 213 -3.72 1.59 -17.27
CA PHE A 213 -5.13 1.16 -17.36
C PHE A 213 -5.65 1.17 -18.80
N GLU A 214 -5.25 2.15 -19.62
CA GLU A 214 -5.63 2.22 -21.03
C GLU A 214 -4.99 1.10 -21.85
N TYR A 215 -3.77 0.69 -21.53
CA TYR A 215 -3.07 -0.38 -22.21
C TYR A 215 -3.70 -1.75 -21.94
N TYR A 216 -3.92 -2.09 -20.65
CA TYR A 216 -4.40 -3.42 -20.27
C TYR A 216 -5.90 -3.58 -20.36
N LYS A 217 -6.69 -2.55 -20.09
CA LYS A 217 -8.17 -2.57 -20.12
C LYS A 217 -8.80 -3.74 -19.35
N SER A 218 -8.12 -4.21 -18.29
CA SER A 218 -8.55 -5.34 -17.49
C SER A 218 -9.45 -4.90 -16.34
N ASN A 219 -10.48 -5.71 -16.06
CA ASN A 219 -11.32 -5.52 -14.87
C ASN A 219 -10.64 -5.98 -13.58
N TYR A 220 -9.51 -6.65 -13.66
CA TYR A 220 -8.75 -7.15 -12.52
C TYR A 220 -7.48 -6.33 -12.24
N LEU A 221 -7.19 -5.31 -13.03
CA LEU A 221 -6.17 -4.32 -12.74
C LEU A 221 -6.83 -3.08 -12.16
N ARG A 222 -6.55 -2.79 -10.91
CA ARG A 222 -7.27 -1.84 -10.08
C ARG A 222 -6.35 -0.82 -9.43
N TYR A 223 -6.92 0.12 -8.75
CA TYR A 223 -6.27 1.20 -8.06
C TYR A 223 -6.42 1.06 -6.54
N TRP A 224 -5.33 1.32 -5.81
CA TRP A 224 -5.29 1.44 -4.36
C TRP A 224 -4.70 2.80 -3.99
N HIS A 225 -5.44 3.58 -3.19
CA HIS A 225 -5.00 4.91 -2.84
C HIS A 225 -4.39 4.91 -1.44
N ASP A 226 -3.09 5.16 -1.36
CA ASP A 226 -2.43 5.42 -0.09
C ASP A 226 -2.47 6.92 0.20
N PHE A 227 -3.17 7.28 1.27
CA PHE A 227 -3.34 8.67 1.65
C PHE A 227 -2.04 9.33 2.13
N GLY A 228 -1.23 8.64 2.91
CA GLY A 228 0.00 9.23 3.41
C GLY A 228 1.04 9.41 2.33
N HIS A 229 1.16 8.47 1.39
CA HIS A 229 2.09 8.57 0.27
C HIS A 229 1.77 9.77 -0.62
N VAL A 230 0.50 9.96 -0.99
CA VAL A 230 0.08 11.11 -1.79
C VAL A 230 0.25 12.42 -1.02
N GLU A 231 -0.01 12.42 0.31
CA GLU A 231 0.21 13.59 1.16
C GLU A 231 1.69 13.97 1.22
N ILE A 232 2.60 13.01 1.39
CA ILE A 232 4.05 13.25 1.37
C ILE A 232 4.48 13.83 0.02
N GLN A 233 4.07 13.24 -1.09
CA GLN A 233 4.41 13.75 -2.42
C GLN A 233 3.82 15.14 -2.67
N THR A 234 2.62 15.44 -2.13
CA THR A 234 2.01 16.77 -2.19
C THR A 234 2.82 17.78 -1.38
N ASN A 235 3.21 17.43 -0.16
CA ASN A 235 4.03 18.29 0.69
C ASN A 235 5.41 18.56 0.10
N LEU A 236 6.01 17.56 -0.56
CA LEU A 236 7.25 17.71 -1.33
C LEU A 236 7.05 18.45 -2.67
N GLY A 237 5.81 18.72 -3.08
CA GLY A 237 5.47 19.41 -4.30
C GLY A 237 5.64 18.58 -5.58
N PHE A 238 5.63 17.25 -5.49
CA PHE A 238 5.59 16.35 -6.64
C PHE A 238 4.17 16.06 -7.09
N GLU A 239 3.21 16.08 -6.16
CA GLU A 239 1.78 15.86 -6.43
C GLU A 239 0.92 17.10 -6.16
N LYS A 240 -0.32 17.09 -6.69
CA LYS A 240 -1.32 18.17 -6.56
C LYS A 240 -2.47 17.81 -5.62
N GLY A 241 -2.24 16.84 -4.73
CA GLY A 241 -3.21 16.37 -3.74
C GLY A 241 -4.13 15.25 -4.23
N HIS A 242 -4.98 14.81 -3.33
CA HIS A 242 -5.79 13.59 -3.47
C HIS A 242 -6.92 13.70 -4.48
N LYS A 243 -7.58 14.87 -4.54
CA LYS A 243 -8.81 15.06 -5.31
C LYS A 243 -8.67 14.66 -6.78
N ARG A 244 -7.54 14.99 -7.42
CA ARG A 244 -7.32 14.64 -8.83
C ARG A 244 -7.34 13.13 -9.08
N PHE A 245 -6.83 12.32 -8.13
CA PHE A 245 -6.86 10.87 -8.21
C PHE A 245 -8.30 10.35 -8.15
N PHE A 246 -9.13 10.88 -7.25
CA PHE A 246 -10.53 10.48 -7.14
C PHE A 246 -11.35 10.90 -8.35
N ASP A 247 -11.16 12.14 -8.83
CA ASP A 247 -11.85 12.62 -10.03
C ASP A 247 -11.53 11.77 -11.27
N THR A 248 -10.31 11.21 -11.36
CA THR A 248 -9.84 10.51 -12.56
C THR A 248 -9.96 8.99 -12.44
N TYR A 249 -9.59 8.41 -11.29
CA TYR A 249 -9.39 6.96 -11.15
C TYR A 249 -10.42 6.27 -10.25
N ASN A 250 -11.49 6.95 -9.82
CA ASN A 250 -12.50 6.37 -8.91
C ASN A 250 -13.12 5.07 -9.44
N ASN A 251 -13.27 4.93 -10.76
CA ASN A 251 -13.80 3.71 -11.38
C ASN A 251 -12.90 2.48 -11.23
N TYR A 252 -11.60 2.70 -10.99
CA TYR A 252 -10.62 1.64 -10.74
C TYR A 252 -10.39 1.40 -9.25
N LEU A 253 -10.82 2.33 -8.39
CA LEU A 253 -10.51 2.34 -6.97
C LEU A 253 -11.19 1.21 -6.22
N MET A 254 -10.41 0.40 -5.49
CA MET A 254 -10.89 -0.70 -4.64
C MET A 254 -10.79 -0.37 -3.16
N GLY A 255 -9.76 0.34 -2.74
CA GLY A 255 -9.54 0.63 -1.34
C GLY A 255 -8.43 1.62 -1.07
N TYR A 256 -8.16 1.80 0.21
CA TYR A 256 -7.26 2.81 0.75
C TYR A 256 -6.32 2.22 1.79
N HIS A 257 -5.06 2.72 1.80
CA HIS A 257 -4.25 2.74 3.00
C HIS A 257 -4.47 4.06 3.73
N ILE A 258 -4.76 3.96 5.02
CA ILE A 258 -5.07 5.09 5.91
C ILE A 258 -4.04 5.15 7.02
N HIS A 259 -3.30 6.24 7.06
CA HIS A 259 -2.37 6.56 8.15
C HIS A 259 -2.12 8.06 8.20
N GLY A 260 -1.64 8.55 9.35
CA GLY A 260 -1.33 9.96 9.53
C GLY A 260 0.07 10.32 9.04
N VAL A 261 0.23 11.56 8.60
CA VAL A 261 1.52 12.17 8.25
C VAL A 261 1.82 13.32 9.20
N LYS A 262 3.06 13.38 9.71
CA LYS A 262 3.61 14.49 10.49
C LYS A 262 5.03 14.80 10.01
N ASN A 263 5.31 16.07 9.69
CA ASN A 263 6.66 16.50 9.31
C ASN A 263 7.33 15.61 8.25
N LEU A 264 6.63 15.31 7.16
CA LEU A 264 7.07 14.43 6.07
C LEU A 264 7.31 12.96 6.48
N VAL A 265 6.90 12.53 7.66
CA VAL A 265 6.95 11.13 8.10
C VAL A 265 5.52 10.58 8.13
N ASP A 266 5.32 9.42 7.57
CA ASP A 266 4.05 8.72 7.43
C ASP A 266 3.83 7.61 8.47
N HIS A 267 2.77 6.85 8.27
CA HIS A 267 2.34 5.69 9.08
C HIS A 267 2.13 5.99 10.57
N TYR A 268 1.80 7.25 10.93
CA TYR A 268 1.23 7.57 12.25
C TYR A 268 -0.23 7.10 12.35
N ALA A 269 -0.71 6.91 13.57
CA ALA A 269 -2.13 6.73 13.80
C ALA A 269 -2.89 8.00 13.34
N PRO A 270 -3.95 7.87 12.53
CA PRO A 270 -4.69 9.03 12.02
C PRO A 270 -5.43 9.75 13.14
N SER A 271 -5.44 11.07 13.09
CA SER A 271 -6.10 11.93 14.07
C SER A 271 -6.45 13.29 13.45
N SER A 272 -7.14 14.16 14.17
CA SER A 272 -7.37 15.54 13.74
C SER A 272 -6.09 16.41 13.70
N GLU A 273 -4.98 15.89 14.23
CA GLU A 273 -3.69 16.58 14.29
C GLU A 273 -2.69 16.07 13.24
N THR A 274 -3.10 15.06 12.47
CA THR A 274 -2.28 14.50 11.38
C THR A 274 -2.85 14.90 10.02
N GLN A 275 -1.97 14.97 9.02
CA GLN A 275 -2.39 15.06 7.61
C GLN A 275 -2.65 13.65 7.06
N PRO A 276 -3.46 13.49 6.01
CA PRO A 276 -4.36 14.50 5.44
C PRO A 276 -5.60 14.77 6.30
N ASP A 277 -6.41 15.77 5.92
CA ASP A 277 -7.72 15.98 6.54
C ASP A 277 -8.73 14.94 6.05
N TYR A 278 -8.85 13.86 6.77
CA TYR A 278 -9.78 12.78 6.46
C TYR A 278 -11.25 13.18 6.49
N LYS A 279 -11.63 14.27 7.19
CA LYS A 279 -13.02 14.76 7.19
C LYS A 279 -13.46 15.18 5.81
N GLU A 280 -12.56 15.82 5.08
CA GLU A 280 -12.86 16.25 3.71
C GLU A 280 -12.75 15.10 2.71
N LEU A 281 -11.77 14.23 2.87
CA LEU A 281 -11.46 13.19 1.88
C LEU A 281 -12.43 12.01 1.90
N LEU A 282 -12.89 11.59 3.08
CA LEU A 282 -13.78 10.42 3.20
C LEU A 282 -15.25 10.72 2.88
N LYS A 283 -15.64 11.97 2.70
CA LYS A 283 -17.00 12.35 2.31
C LYS A 283 -17.45 11.77 0.96
N TYR A 284 -16.52 11.46 0.09
CA TYR A 284 -16.77 11.08 -1.30
C TYR A 284 -16.69 9.58 -1.56
N GLN A 285 -16.53 8.77 -0.50
CA GLN A 285 -16.05 7.40 -0.67
C GLN A 285 -16.97 6.40 0.04
N GLU A 286 -17.96 5.90 -0.69
CA GLU A 286 -18.82 4.81 -0.22
C GLU A 286 -18.34 3.45 -0.78
N ASP A 287 -18.55 2.37 -0.03
CA ASP A 287 -18.32 0.97 -0.44
C ASP A 287 -16.90 0.56 -0.83
N LYS A 288 -15.89 1.23 -0.29
CA LYS A 288 -14.48 0.86 -0.48
C LYS A 288 -13.91 0.16 0.76
N ILE A 289 -12.75 -0.48 0.58
CA ILE A 289 -11.98 -1.04 1.69
C ILE A 289 -11.11 0.07 2.30
N TYR A 290 -11.05 0.10 3.63
CA TYR A 290 -10.26 1.05 4.40
C TYR A 290 -9.29 0.26 5.26
N THR A 291 -8.01 0.26 4.91
CA THR A 291 -6.97 -0.43 5.66
C THR A 291 -6.14 0.56 6.45
N LEU A 292 -6.16 0.44 7.77
CA LEU A 292 -5.26 1.19 8.63
C LEU A 292 -3.86 0.58 8.53
N GLU A 293 -2.95 1.30 7.90
CA GLU A 293 -1.56 0.87 7.72
C GLU A 293 -0.63 1.68 8.63
N ILE A 294 -0.57 1.27 9.90
CA ILE A 294 0.14 1.98 10.96
C ILE A 294 1.47 1.31 11.24
N HIS A 295 2.53 2.11 11.39
CA HIS A 295 3.87 1.58 11.67
C HIS A 295 4.00 1.10 13.14
N PRO A 296 4.76 0.03 13.43
CA PRO A 296 5.02 -0.48 14.79
C PRO A 296 5.72 0.49 15.75
N LYS A 297 6.03 1.71 15.32
CA LYS A 297 6.51 2.80 16.20
C LYS A 297 5.40 3.39 17.06
N GLU A 298 4.15 3.29 16.61
CA GLU A 298 2.99 3.76 17.33
C GLU A 298 2.65 2.80 18.46
N ASN A 299 2.31 3.35 19.62
CA ASN A 299 1.78 2.54 20.73
C ASN A 299 0.33 2.10 20.46
N PHE A 300 -0.11 1.10 21.21
CA PHE A 300 -1.43 0.50 20.99
C PHE A 300 -2.58 1.47 21.32
N ASP A 301 -2.40 2.39 22.29
CA ASP A 301 -3.42 3.40 22.63
C ASP A 301 -3.61 4.41 21.49
N ASN A 302 -2.52 4.83 20.82
CA ASN A 302 -2.60 5.66 19.63
C ASN A 302 -3.34 4.94 18.50
N LEU A 303 -3.07 3.65 18.31
CA LEU A 303 -3.78 2.83 17.35
C LEU A 303 -5.28 2.75 17.67
N ILE A 304 -5.67 2.50 18.94
CA ILE A 304 -7.07 2.51 19.39
C ILE A 304 -7.75 3.85 19.04
N ASN A 305 -7.07 4.97 19.33
CA ASN A 305 -7.60 6.30 19.05
C ASN A 305 -7.73 6.56 17.54
N GLY A 306 -6.76 6.13 16.73
CA GLY A 306 -6.82 6.22 15.27
C GLY A 306 -7.98 5.42 14.68
N VAL A 307 -8.19 4.19 15.14
CA VAL A 307 -9.35 3.37 14.77
C VAL A 307 -10.67 4.07 15.12
N LYS A 308 -10.79 4.60 16.35
CA LYS A 308 -11.99 5.34 16.80
C LYS A 308 -12.22 6.57 15.93
N TYR A 309 -11.16 7.31 15.61
CA TYR A 309 -11.24 8.51 14.78
C TYR A 309 -11.79 8.17 13.38
N ILE A 310 -11.21 7.22 12.68
CA ILE A 310 -11.68 6.82 11.35
C ILE A 310 -13.11 6.24 11.40
N LYS A 311 -13.43 5.39 12.40
CA LYS A 311 -14.79 4.90 12.57
C LYS A 311 -15.82 6.03 12.76
N SER A 312 -15.46 7.09 13.49
CA SER A 312 -16.35 8.23 13.68
C SER A 312 -16.65 8.96 12.38
N LEU A 313 -15.65 9.08 11.49
CA LEU A 313 -15.80 9.69 10.19
C LEU A 313 -16.67 8.84 9.24
N LEU A 314 -16.40 7.54 9.17
CA LEU A 314 -17.14 6.60 8.31
C LEU A 314 -18.59 6.38 8.75
N ASN A 315 -18.91 6.54 10.03
CA ASN A 315 -20.28 6.40 10.54
C ASN A 315 -21.14 7.68 10.46
N GLY A 316 -20.71 8.67 9.70
CA GLY A 316 -21.49 9.91 9.52
C GLY A 316 -21.43 10.86 10.71
N GLY A 317 -20.39 10.79 11.54
CA GLY A 317 -20.19 11.65 12.73
C GLY A 317 -19.77 13.08 12.42
N ILE A 318 -20.13 13.63 11.26
CA ILE A 318 -19.92 15.05 10.94
C ILE A 318 -21.23 15.62 10.42
N LYS A 319 -22.07 16.10 11.34
CA LYS A 319 -23.05 17.12 11.03
C LYS A 319 -22.38 18.48 11.05
#